data_5e2fc9d6a1092b9019d79f2d1eb95318
#
_entry.id   5e2fc9d6a1092b9019d79f2d1eb95318
#
_cell.length_a   1.000
_cell.length_b   1.000
_cell.length_c   1.000
_cell.angle_alpha   90.00
_cell.angle_beta   90.00
_cell.angle_gamma   90.00
#
_symmetry.space_group_name_H-M   'P 1'
#
loop_
_entity.id
_entity.type
_entity.pdbx_description
1 polymer ?
#
loop_
_entity_poly.entity_id
_entity_poly.type
_entity_poly.pdbx_seq_one_letter_code
_entity_poly.pdbx_strand_id
1 'polypeptide(L)'
;MTLRLSPIRILRTSMLRTRGLATTAHLSSESKGPTGVVLLNMGGPSTIPEVYDFLYRLFADGDLIPLGRYQETLARFIAWRRTPKIEHHYEEIGGGSPIRKWSEYQAAEMCKRLDNLSPETAPHKGYVAFRYAKPLTEETMAQMQQDGVKRAIAFTQYPQYSCSTTGSSLNELWKVAKRLDPNSEIKWSVIDRWPTHSGLVKTFAHLIKDKLKEYDEGVRDKVILLFSAHSLPMSVVNRGDPYPAEVAATVYSVMSELKFTNPYRLVWQSQVGPSAWLGAQTSDTIKSLVKKGQTNIILVPIAFTSDHIETLHELDLEIIKETKVEGIKRAESLNGHPMFLDALADAVHNHLRGAAVASNQYPMQCPMCTKDVCTESRNFFLTQ
;
A
#
# COMPACT_ATOMS: atom_id res chain seq x y z
N MET A 1 -48.64 -56.51 8.32
CA MET A 1 -48.41 -55.13 8.71
C MET A 1 -47.69 -54.43 7.56
N THR A 2 -48.44 -53.87 6.65
CA THR A 2 -48.01 -53.41 5.32
C THR A 2 -47.83 -51.90 5.38
N LEU A 3 -46.60 -51.42 5.28
CA LEU A 3 -46.23 -50.02 5.19
C LEU A 3 -46.43 -49.51 3.76
N ARG A 4 -47.34 -48.57 3.56
CA ARG A 4 -47.57 -47.84 2.31
C ARG A 4 -46.54 -46.70 2.24
N LEU A 5 -45.73 -46.69 1.19
CA LEU A 5 -44.88 -45.58 0.78
C LEU A 5 -45.70 -44.58 -0.04
N SER A 6 -45.73 -43.32 0.41
CA SER A 6 -46.31 -42.19 -0.34
C SER A 6 -45.27 -41.61 -1.32
N PRO A 7 -45.71 -41.11 -2.50
CA PRO A 7 -44.77 -40.62 -3.50
C PRO A 7 -44.27 -39.21 -3.18
N ILE A 8 -42.98 -39.05 -3.33
CA ILE A 8 -42.23 -37.77 -3.24
C ILE A 8 -42.63 -36.87 -4.42
N ARG A 9 -43.20 -35.72 -4.14
CA ARG A 9 -43.45 -34.64 -5.12
C ARG A 9 -42.10 -33.97 -5.47
N ILE A 10 -41.69 -34.13 -6.73
CA ILE A 10 -40.57 -33.40 -7.31
C ILE A 10 -41.01 -31.94 -7.53
N LEU A 11 -40.49 -31.03 -6.70
CA LEU A 11 -40.59 -29.59 -6.93
C LEU A 11 -39.66 -29.22 -8.10
N ARG A 12 -40.26 -28.79 -9.21
CA ARG A 12 -39.54 -28.15 -10.32
C ARG A 12 -39.04 -26.80 -9.81
N THR A 13 -37.73 -26.72 -9.59
CA THR A 13 -37.02 -25.45 -9.40
C THR A 13 -36.98 -24.70 -10.74
N SER A 14 -37.74 -23.62 -10.81
CA SER A 14 -37.62 -22.64 -11.90
C SER A 14 -36.24 -21.99 -11.82
N MET A 15 -35.40 -22.23 -12.83
CA MET A 15 -34.18 -21.46 -13.04
C MET A 15 -34.54 -19.98 -13.29
N LEU A 16 -34.37 -19.16 -12.29
CA LEU A 16 -34.25 -17.73 -12.46
C LEU A 16 -32.95 -17.45 -13.23
N ARG A 17 -33.09 -17.21 -14.54
CA ARG A 17 -32.05 -16.61 -15.35
C ARG A 17 -31.84 -15.18 -14.83
N THR A 18 -30.85 -15.01 -13.96
CA THR A 18 -30.27 -13.70 -13.72
C THR A 18 -29.55 -13.26 -15.01
N ARG A 19 -30.23 -12.46 -15.81
CA ARG A 19 -29.59 -11.65 -16.84
C ARG A 19 -28.68 -10.68 -16.10
N GLY A 20 -27.39 -11.00 -16.04
CA GLY A 20 -26.35 -10.02 -15.73
C GLY A 20 -26.39 -8.95 -16.81
N LEU A 21 -26.98 -7.79 -16.51
CA LEU A 21 -26.75 -6.57 -17.25
C LEU A 21 -25.28 -6.17 -16.97
N ALA A 22 -24.38 -6.68 -17.81
CA ALA A 22 -23.08 -6.08 -17.97
C ALA A 22 -23.33 -4.73 -18.66
N THR A 23 -23.52 -3.69 -17.84
CA THR A 23 -23.43 -2.32 -18.33
C THR A 23 -21.95 -2.10 -18.64
N THR A 24 -21.57 -2.31 -19.91
CA THR A 24 -20.31 -1.79 -20.44
C THR A 24 -20.43 -0.27 -20.42
N ALA A 25 -20.03 0.34 -19.32
CA ALA A 25 -19.71 1.76 -19.29
C ALA A 25 -18.47 1.93 -20.18
N HIS A 26 -18.69 2.11 -21.49
CA HIS A 26 -17.70 2.75 -22.33
C HIS A 26 -17.45 4.12 -21.69
N LEU A 27 -16.32 4.28 -21.02
CA LEU A 27 -15.78 5.59 -20.68
C LEU A 27 -15.58 6.31 -22.01
N SER A 28 -16.56 7.13 -22.39
CA SER A 28 -16.59 7.81 -23.68
C SER A 28 -15.35 8.69 -23.82
N SER A 29 -14.81 8.76 -25.04
CA SER A 29 -13.61 9.48 -25.46
C SER A 29 -13.70 11.02 -25.41
N GLU A 30 -14.62 11.59 -24.64
CA GLU A 30 -14.88 13.04 -24.65
C GLU A 30 -14.27 13.86 -23.52
N SER A 31 -13.28 13.36 -22.78
CA SER A 31 -12.59 14.21 -21.81
C SER A 31 -11.53 15.07 -22.50
N LYS A 32 -11.81 16.37 -22.68
CA LYS A 32 -10.86 17.36 -23.25
C LYS A 32 -9.66 17.67 -22.31
N GLY A 33 -9.49 16.98 -21.20
CA GLY A 33 -8.40 17.14 -20.23
C GLY A 33 -7.55 15.89 -20.08
N PRO A 34 -6.42 15.97 -19.35
CA PRO A 34 -5.58 14.80 -19.10
C PRO A 34 -6.28 13.76 -18.22
N THR A 35 -5.93 12.49 -18.40
CA THR A 35 -6.25 11.44 -17.43
C THR A 35 -5.31 11.56 -16.23
N GLY A 36 -5.85 11.86 -15.05
CA GLY A 36 -5.07 11.95 -13.81
C GLY A 36 -4.78 10.57 -13.23
N VAL A 37 -3.54 10.31 -12.85
CA VAL A 37 -3.17 9.15 -12.04
C VAL A 37 -2.62 9.63 -10.71
N VAL A 38 -3.36 9.41 -9.63
CA VAL A 38 -3.05 9.94 -8.30
C VAL A 38 -2.46 8.85 -7.43
N LEU A 39 -1.17 8.93 -7.15
CA LEU A 39 -0.48 8.03 -6.22
C LEU A 39 -0.82 8.40 -4.78
N LEU A 40 -1.52 7.51 -4.09
CA LEU A 40 -1.94 7.69 -2.69
C LEU A 40 -0.93 7.05 -1.75
N ASN A 41 -0.44 7.82 -0.77
CA ASN A 41 0.47 7.33 0.25
C ASN A 41 0.29 8.12 1.57
N MET A 42 0.88 7.63 2.65
CA MET A 42 0.92 8.32 3.95
C MET A 42 1.76 9.61 3.85
N GLY A 43 2.84 9.56 3.08
CA GLY A 43 3.84 10.61 3.00
C GLY A 43 4.84 10.55 4.15
N GLY A 44 5.72 11.55 4.18
CA GLY A 44 6.71 11.76 5.21
C GLY A 44 7.28 13.17 5.07
N PRO A 45 7.83 13.76 6.15
CA PRO A 45 8.37 15.11 6.11
C PRO A 45 9.57 15.14 5.16
N SER A 46 9.52 16.03 4.18
CA SER A 46 10.61 16.19 3.19
C SER A 46 11.82 16.94 3.78
N THR A 47 11.59 17.69 4.85
CA THR A 47 12.61 18.47 5.58
C THR A 47 12.35 18.39 7.08
N ILE A 48 13.39 18.64 7.88
CA ILE A 48 13.30 18.61 9.35
C ILE A 48 12.17 19.51 9.90
N PRO A 49 11.99 20.78 9.46
CA PRO A 49 10.91 21.62 9.94
C PRO A 49 9.49 21.08 9.73
N GLU A 50 9.30 20.14 8.82
CA GLU A 50 7.99 19.53 8.55
C GLU A 50 7.63 18.39 9.53
N VAL A 51 8.57 17.94 10.37
CA VAL A 51 8.40 16.75 11.23
C VAL A 51 7.26 16.94 12.22
N TYR A 52 7.19 18.11 12.90
CA TYR A 52 6.11 18.37 13.84
C TYR A 52 4.73 18.31 13.18
N ASP A 53 4.57 18.99 12.06
CA ASP A 53 3.29 19.03 11.33
C ASP A 53 2.86 17.65 10.83
N PHE A 54 3.81 16.85 10.33
CA PHE A 54 3.58 15.47 9.95
C PHE A 54 3.09 14.63 11.13
N LEU A 55 3.78 14.67 12.25
CA LEU A 55 3.41 13.93 13.46
C LEU A 55 2.06 14.41 14.01
N TYR A 56 1.81 15.72 14.01
CA TYR A 56 0.53 16.24 14.46
C TYR A 56 -0.64 15.70 13.62
N ARG A 57 -0.54 15.76 12.29
CA ARG A 57 -1.59 15.21 11.40
C ARG A 57 -1.79 13.71 11.59
N LEU A 58 -0.69 12.97 11.77
CA LEU A 58 -0.74 11.53 12.01
C LEU A 58 -1.47 11.20 13.32
N PHE A 59 -1.17 11.88 14.42
CA PHE A 59 -1.81 11.64 15.71
C PHE A 59 -3.20 12.28 15.82
N ALA A 60 -3.50 13.30 15.02
CA ALA A 60 -4.83 13.90 14.94
C ALA A 60 -5.85 13.00 14.18
N ASP A 61 -5.37 12.03 13.40
CA ASP A 61 -6.26 11.09 12.72
C ASP A 61 -6.79 10.01 13.67
N GLY A 62 -7.99 10.22 14.19
CA GLY A 62 -8.68 9.27 15.06
C GLY A 62 -9.11 7.96 14.36
N ASP A 63 -9.04 7.92 13.02
CA ASP A 63 -9.28 6.69 12.26
C ASP A 63 -8.09 5.74 12.34
N LEU A 64 -6.89 6.30 12.41
CA LEU A 64 -5.65 5.55 12.57
C LEU A 64 -5.28 5.33 14.04
N ILE A 65 -5.27 6.41 14.85
CA ILE A 65 -4.86 6.41 16.25
C ILE A 65 -5.97 7.02 17.11
N PRO A 66 -6.91 6.22 17.63
CA PRO A 66 -8.03 6.72 18.42
C PRO A 66 -7.55 7.18 19.81
N LEU A 67 -7.49 8.47 20.06
CA LEU A 67 -7.14 9.10 21.35
C LEU A 67 -8.38 9.58 22.14
N GLY A 68 -9.58 9.28 21.64
CA GLY A 68 -10.84 9.58 22.27
C GLY A 68 -11.22 11.07 22.18
N ARG A 69 -12.05 11.56 23.14
CA ARG A 69 -12.61 12.91 23.09
C ARG A 69 -11.60 14.07 23.11
N TYR A 70 -10.35 13.79 23.49
CA TYR A 70 -9.27 14.77 23.52
C TYR A 70 -8.30 14.62 22.35
N GLN A 71 -8.77 14.06 21.23
CA GLN A 71 -7.97 13.70 20.06
C GLN A 71 -6.93 14.78 19.68
N GLU A 72 -7.38 16.00 19.41
CA GLU A 72 -6.50 17.08 18.96
C GLU A 72 -5.48 17.53 20.02
N THR A 73 -5.92 17.67 21.27
CA THR A 73 -5.05 18.11 22.36
C THR A 73 -3.95 17.09 22.63
N LEU A 74 -4.32 15.81 22.67
CA LEU A 74 -3.36 14.72 22.86
C LEU A 74 -2.43 14.59 21.65
N ALA A 75 -2.96 14.75 20.44
CA ALA A 75 -2.15 14.73 19.21
C ALA A 75 -1.07 15.82 19.24
N ARG A 76 -1.40 17.06 19.60
CA ARG A 76 -0.44 18.16 19.75
C ARG A 76 0.65 17.85 20.77
N PHE A 77 0.25 17.35 21.95
CA PHE A 77 1.19 17.00 23.01
C PHE A 77 2.13 15.86 22.60
N ILE A 78 1.58 14.79 22.00
CA ILE A 78 2.37 13.63 21.55
C ILE A 78 3.31 14.06 20.41
N ALA A 79 2.85 14.84 19.44
CA ALA A 79 3.67 15.36 18.36
C ALA A 79 4.83 16.18 18.91
N TRP A 80 4.54 17.17 19.75
CA TRP A 80 5.56 18.02 20.39
C TRP A 80 6.62 17.20 21.12
N ARG A 81 6.19 16.23 21.93
CA ARG A 81 7.12 15.38 22.70
C ARG A 81 7.99 14.49 21.82
N ARG A 82 7.44 14.00 20.70
CA ARG A 82 8.15 13.06 19.81
C ARG A 82 9.02 13.74 18.77
N THR A 83 8.73 14.98 18.42
CA THR A 83 9.41 15.72 17.36
C THR A 83 10.94 15.68 17.50
N PRO A 84 11.58 16.02 18.62
CA PRO A 84 13.04 16.06 18.69
C PRO A 84 13.71 14.71 18.39
N LYS A 85 13.10 13.60 18.85
CA LYS A 85 13.61 12.26 18.56
C LYS A 85 13.47 11.92 17.08
N ILE A 86 12.33 12.25 16.48
CA ILE A 86 12.05 11.92 15.08
C ILE A 86 12.84 12.80 14.12
N GLU A 87 13.07 14.08 14.47
CA GLU A 87 13.99 14.96 13.74
C GLU A 87 15.38 14.33 13.65
N HIS A 88 15.92 13.85 14.78
CA HIS A 88 17.21 13.17 14.80
C HIS A 88 17.25 11.94 13.87
N HIS A 89 16.20 11.10 13.88
CA HIS A 89 16.14 9.95 12.95
C HIS A 89 16.12 10.39 11.47
N TYR A 90 15.44 11.52 11.16
CA TYR A 90 15.45 12.08 9.81
C TYR A 90 16.80 12.70 9.44
N GLU A 91 17.51 13.32 10.39
CA GLU A 91 18.88 13.82 10.20
C GLU A 91 19.83 12.68 9.82
N GLU A 92 19.74 11.53 10.49
CA GLU A 92 20.58 10.36 10.22
C GLU A 92 20.37 9.77 8.81
N ILE A 93 19.21 9.99 8.19
CA ILE A 93 18.92 9.51 6.83
C ILE A 93 19.02 10.60 5.75
N GLY A 94 19.58 11.77 6.08
CA GLY A 94 19.85 12.85 5.12
C GLY A 94 18.97 14.08 5.21
N GLY A 95 18.24 14.28 6.32
CA GLY A 95 17.53 15.54 6.62
C GLY A 95 16.06 15.56 6.22
N GLY A 96 15.49 14.40 5.84
CA GLY A 96 14.09 14.24 5.50
C GLY A 96 13.75 12.91 4.86
N SER A 97 12.48 12.65 4.62
CA SER A 97 12.02 11.45 3.95
C SER A 97 12.18 11.56 2.43
N PRO A 98 12.78 10.57 1.75
CA PRO A 98 12.87 10.55 0.30
C PRO A 98 11.54 10.13 -0.38
N ILE A 99 10.49 9.81 0.38
CA ILE A 99 9.24 9.25 -0.15
C ILE A 99 8.55 10.17 -1.17
N ARG A 100 8.60 11.49 -0.96
CA ARG A 100 8.05 12.47 -1.91
C ARG A 100 8.80 12.43 -3.23
N LYS A 101 10.13 12.50 -3.19
CA LYS A 101 10.99 12.43 -4.38
C LYS A 101 10.69 11.16 -5.19
N TRP A 102 10.60 10.01 -4.53
CA TRP A 102 10.32 8.75 -5.22
C TRP A 102 8.90 8.69 -5.76
N SER A 103 7.90 9.15 -5.00
CA SER A 103 6.51 9.15 -5.47
C SER A 103 6.31 10.06 -6.68
N GLU A 104 6.89 11.27 -6.68
CA GLU A 104 6.83 12.20 -7.81
C GLU A 104 7.56 11.62 -9.04
N TYR A 105 8.73 11.00 -8.86
CA TYR A 105 9.46 10.33 -9.93
C TYR A 105 8.68 9.14 -10.50
N GLN A 106 8.12 8.29 -9.64
CA GLN A 106 7.29 7.16 -10.04
C GLN A 106 6.05 7.62 -10.83
N ALA A 107 5.36 8.65 -10.34
CA ALA A 107 4.19 9.21 -11.03
C ALA A 107 4.53 9.72 -12.43
N ALA A 108 5.60 10.50 -12.57
CA ALA A 108 6.04 11.06 -13.84
C ALA A 108 6.47 9.98 -14.84
N GLU A 109 7.33 9.06 -14.40
CA GLU A 109 7.88 8.01 -15.25
C GLU A 109 6.83 6.95 -15.64
N MET A 110 5.91 6.63 -14.74
CA MET A 110 4.74 5.78 -15.03
C MET A 110 3.88 6.40 -16.13
N CYS A 111 3.52 7.69 -16.03
CA CYS A 111 2.67 8.35 -17.00
C CYS A 111 3.32 8.45 -18.40
N LYS A 112 4.63 8.70 -18.49
CA LYS A 112 5.36 8.64 -19.77
C LYS A 112 5.25 7.27 -20.46
N ARG A 113 5.32 6.18 -19.68
CA ARG A 113 5.14 4.82 -20.20
C ARG A 113 3.69 4.57 -20.61
N LEU A 114 2.78 5.05 -19.78
CA LEU A 114 1.34 4.89 -19.99
C LEU A 114 0.84 5.59 -21.25
N ASP A 115 1.40 6.75 -21.61
CA ASP A 115 1.06 7.46 -22.85
C ASP A 115 1.31 6.59 -24.10
N ASN A 116 2.33 5.70 -24.04
CA ASN A 116 2.61 4.75 -25.11
C ASN A 116 1.73 3.49 -25.03
N LEU A 117 1.36 3.05 -23.81
CA LEU A 117 0.59 1.83 -23.59
C LEU A 117 -0.92 2.03 -23.80
N SER A 118 -1.43 3.22 -23.49
CA SER A 118 -2.85 3.59 -23.56
C SER A 118 -3.05 4.94 -24.27
N PRO A 119 -2.70 5.04 -25.55
CA PRO A 119 -2.81 6.30 -26.29
C PRO A 119 -4.25 6.83 -26.39
N GLU A 120 -5.24 5.95 -26.29
CA GLU A 120 -6.67 6.27 -26.29
C GLU A 120 -7.13 7.05 -25.05
N THR A 121 -6.35 7.00 -23.98
CA THR A 121 -6.65 7.71 -22.72
C THR A 121 -5.64 8.79 -22.39
N ALA A 122 -4.64 8.99 -23.27
CA ALA A 122 -3.61 10.02 -23.16
C ALA A 122 -4.19 11.44 -23.44
N PRO A 123 -3.51 12.49 -22.95
CA PRO A 123 -2.29 12.44 -22.15
C PRO A 123 -2.56 12.05 -20.69
N HIS A 124 -1.61 11.37 -20.08
CA HIS A 124 -1.67 11.02 -18.66
C HIS A 124 -0.83 11.99 -17.82
N LYS A 125 -1.38 12.44 -16.71
CA LYS A 125 -0.68 13.29 -15.76
C LYS A 125 -0.64 12.66 -14.38
N GLY A 126 0.58 12.46 -13.86
CA GLY A 126 0.81 11.89 -12.54
C GLY A 126 0.69 12.92 -11.44
N TYR A 127 0.06 12.55 -10.35
CA TYR A 127 -0.10 13.34 -9.14
C TYR A 127 0.27 12.49 -7.92
N VAL A 128 0.63 13.16 -6.84
CA VAL A 128 0.86 12.54 -5.54
C VAL A 128 -0.08 13.18 -4.53
N ALA A 129 -0.78 12.37 -3.75
CA ALA A 129 -1.64 12.84 -2.67
C ALA A 129 -1.28 12.11 -1.39
N PHE A 130 -0.64 12.81 -0.46
CA PHE A 130 -0.27 12.28 0.82
C PHE A 130 -1.34 12.54 1.89
N ARG A 131 -1.41 11.61 2.84
CA ARG A 131 -2.36 11.70 3.94
C ARG A 131 -1.90 12.69 5.04
N TYR A 132 -0.60 12.74 5.35
CA TYR A 132 -0.07 13.48 6.50
C TYR A 132 1.09 14.42 6.16
N ALA A 133 1.60 14.43 4.95
CA ALA A 133 2.67 15.30 4.46
C ALA A 133 2.26 16.01 3.17
N LYS A 134 3.00 17.03 2.77
CA LYS A 134 2.78 17.70 1.49
C LYS A 134 3.34 16.87 0.31
N PRO A 135 2.65 16.88 -0.85
CA PRO A 135 1.38 17.53 -1.13
C PRO A 135 0.20 16.79 -0.48
N LEU A 136 -0.63 17.54 0.25
CA LEU A 136 -1.86 17.00 0.84
C LEU A 136 -2.92 16.74 -0.23
N THR A 137 -3.90 15.91 0.09
CA THR A 137 -4.99 15.55 -0.83
C THR A 137 -5.72 16.80 -1.37
N GLU A 138 -5.95 17.83 -0.55
CA GLU A 138 -6.56 19.09 -0.98
C GLU A 138 -5.72 19.85 -2.00
N GLU A 139 -4.41 19.93 -1.77
CA GLU A 139 -3.48 20.63 -2.68
C GLU A 139 -3.46 19.91 -4.03
N THR A 140 -3.47 18.60 -4.02
CA THR A 140 -3.49 17.76 -5.22
C THR A 140 -4.81 17.88 -5.98
N MET A 141 -5.95 17.86 -5.29
CA MET A 141 -7.27 18.06 -5.91
C MET A 141 -7.36 19.43 -6.59
N ALA A 142 -6.92 20.49 -5.91
CA ALA A 142 -6.91 21.84 -6.47
C ALA A 142 -6.06 21.92 -7.74
N GLN A 143 -4.89 21.28 -7.75
CA GLN A 143 -4.02 21.22 -8.93
C GLN A 143 -4.69 20.44 -10.08
N MET A 144 -5.34 19.33 -9.79
CA MET A 144 -6.06 18.53 -10.81
C MET A 144 -7.19 19.32 -11.46
N GLN A 145 -7.93 20.10 -10.68
CA GLN A 145 -8.98 20.98 -11.20
C GLN A 145 -8.41 22.08 -12.12
N GLN A 146 -7.30 22.72 -11.72
CA GLN A 146 -6.59 23.71 -12.54
C GLN A 146 -6.08 23.12 -13.86
N ASP A 147 -5.64 21.86 -13.84
CA ASP A 147 -5.16 21.12 -15.02
C ASP A 147 -6.31 20.62 -15.92
N GLY A 148 -7.55 20.81 -15.51
CA GLY A 148 -8.73 20.40 -16.27
C GLY A 148 -8.96 18.89 -16.30
N VAL A 149 -8.48 18.15 -15.30
CA VAL A 149 -8.70 16.70 -15.17
C VAL A 149 -10.19 16.41 -15.05
N LYS A 150 -10.72 15.51 -15.89
CA LYS A 150 -12.12 15.03 -15.82
C LYS A 150 -12.22 13.55 -15.51
N ARG A 151 -11.14 12.80 -15.68
CA ARG A 151 -11.03 11.38 -15.33
C ARG A 151 -9.78 11.15 -14.49
N ALA A 152 -9.91 10.45 -13.38
CA ALA A 152 -8.80 10.17 -12.48
C ALA A 152 -8.81 8.74 -11.95
N ILE A 153 -7.62 8.22 -11.71
CA ILE A 153 -7.39 6.93 -11.07
C ILE A 153 -6.73 7.17 -9.74
N ALA A 154 -7.39 6.80 -8.65
CA ALA A 154 -6.82 6.76 -7.32
C ALA A 154 -6.01 5.47 -7.17
N PHE A 155 -4.69 5.57 -7.23
CA PHE A 155 -3.79 4.44 -7.22
C PHE A 155 -3.04 4.37 -5.90
N THR A 156 -3.36 3.37 -5.07
CA THR A 156 -2.67 3.16 -3.80
C THR A 156 -1.23 2.72 -4.01
N GLN A 157 -0.29 3.35 -3.31
CA GLN A 157 1.11 2.94 -3.27
C GLN A 157 1.38 1.84 -2.23
N TYR A 158 0.34 1.35 -1.58
CA TYR A 158 0.38 0.16 -0.74
C TYR A 158 -0.10 -1.03 -1.55
N PRO A 159 0.79 -1.96 -1.98
CA PRO A 159 0.34 -3.10 -2.78
C PRO A 159 -0.70 -3.95 -2.06
N GLN A 160 -0.57 -4.06 -0.73
CA GLN A 160 -1.46 -4.81 0.14
C GLN A 160 -2.46 -3.85 0.81
N TYR A 161 -3.74 -4.17 0.73
CA TYR A 161 -4.79 -3.36 1.34
C TYR A 161 -4.77 -3.46 2.87
N SER A 162 -4.84 -2.30 3.52
CA SER A 162 -5.24 -2.18 4.92
C SER A 162 -6.20 -1.01 5.10
N CYS A 163 -7.12 -1.11 6.06
CA CYS A 163 -7.98 0.02 6.43
C CYS A 163 -7.16 1.20 7.00
N SER A 164 -5.98 0.91 7.59
CA SER A 164 -5.09 1.91 8.16
C SER A 164 -4.27 2.68 7.10
N THR A 165 -4.17 2.17 5.88
CA THR A 165 -3.39 2.75 4.78
C THR A 165 -4.27 3.12 3.60
N THR A 166 -4.57 2.17 2.71
CA THR A 166 -5.43 2.40 1.54
C THR A 166 -6.81 2.92 1.95
N GLY A 167 -7.44 2.30 2.97
CA GLY A 167 -8.75 2.72 3.45
C GLY A 167 -8.74 4.17 3.96
N SER A 168 -7.76 4.53 4.79
CA SER A 168 -7.60 5.90 5.29
C SER A 168 -7.37 6.91 4.16
N SER A 169 -6.50 6.59 3.19
CA SER A 169 -6.22 7.47 2.05
C SER A 169 -7.44 7.69 1.16
N LEU A 170 -8.22 6.63 0.88
CA LEU A 170 -9.44 6.74 0.08
C LEU A 170 -10.56 7.47 0.83
N ASN A 171 -10.70 7.27 2.14
CA ASN A 171 -11.65 8.02 2.97
C ASN A 171 -11.33 9.52 2.93
N GLU A 172 -10.06 9.90 2.98
CA GLU A 172 -9.65 11.30 2.86
C GLU A 172 -9.93 11.86 1.47
N LEU A 173 -9.55 11.13 0.42
CA LEU A 173 -9.83 11.55 -0.94
C LEU A 173 -11.33 11.76 -1.17
N TRP A 174 -12.18 10.87 -0.65
CA TRP A 174 -13.64 11.04 -0.69
C TRP A 174 -14.11 12.30 0.04
N LYS A 175 -13.61 12.56 1.26
CA LYS A 175 -13.98 13.77 2.03
C LYS A 175 -13.60 15.04 1.29
N VAL A 176 -12.40 15.07 0.71
CA VAL A 176 -11.89 16.20 -0.06
C VAL A 176 -12.67 16.36 -1.36
N ALA A 177 -12.90 15.28 -2.12
CA ALA A 177 -13.68 15.32 -3.35
C ALA A 177 -15.10 15.83 -3.11
N LYS A 178 -15.79 15.33 -2.07
CA LYS A 178 -17.14 15.81 -1.69
C LYS A 178 -17.17 17.32 -1.40
N ARG A 179 -16.09 17.89 -0.88
CA ARG A 179 -15.99 19.31 -0.54
C ARG A 179 -15.58 20.18 -1.72
N LEU A 180 -14.58 19.76 -2.50
CA LEU A 180 -13.96 20.57 -3.56
C LEU A 180 -14.56 20.29 -4.96
N ASP A 181 -15.19 19.15 -5.15
CA ASP A 181 -15.84 18.74 -6.39
C ASP A 181 -17.26 18.18 -6.12
N PRO A 182 -18.17 19.01 -5.54
CA PRO A 182 -19.50 18.55 -5.13
C PRO A 182 -20.37 18.11 -6.32
N ASN A 183 -20.05 18.54 -7.52
CA ASN A 183 -20.75 18.17 -8.75
C ASN A 183 -20.17 16.90 -9.40
N SER A 184 -19.13 16.29 -8.80
CA SER A 184 -18.45 15.11 -9.35
C SER A 184 -18.02 15.27 -10.80
N GLU A 185 -17.38 16.41 -11.10
CA GLU A 185 -16.83 16.70 -12.43
C GLU A 185 -15.66 15.80 -12.79
N ILE A 186 -14.89 15.37 -11.77
CA ILE A 186 -13.82 14.38 -11.92
C ILE A 186 -14.42 13.00 -11.67
N LYS A 187 -14.38 12.14 -12.69
CA LYS A 187 -14.80 10.74 -12.57
C LYS A 187 -13.65 9.88 -12.08
N TRP A 188 -13.88 9.19 -10.98
CA TRP A 188 -12.88 8.41 -10.27
C TRP A 188 -13.01 6.91 -10.55
N SER A 189 -11.86 6.25 -10.66
CA SER A 189 -11.73 4.81 -10.49
C SER A 189 -10.58 4.51 -9.53
N VAL A 190 -10.48 3.29 -9.01
CA VAL A 190 -9.60 3.00 -7.89
C VAL A 190 -8.80 1.72 -8.13
N ILE A 191 -7.48 1.80 -8.02
CA ILE A 191 -6.61 0.64 -7.85
C ILE A 191 -6.32 0.55 -6.35
N ASP A 192 -7.13 -0.23 -5.64
CA ASP A 192 -7.14 -0.30 -4.18
C ASP A 192 -6.17 -1.35 -3.62
N ARG A 193 -5.70 -2.29 -4.43
CA ARG A 193 -4.77 -3.36 -4.07
C ARG A 193 -4.16 -4.00 -5.31
N TRP A 194 -2.93 -4.49 -5.19
CA TRP A 194 -2.19 -5.16 -6.27
C TRP A 194 -1.07 -6.08 -5.74
N PRO A 195 -1.31 -6.85 -4.64
CA PRO A 195 -0.27 -7.55 -3.88
C PRO A 195 0.45 -8.64 -4.68
N THR A 196 -0.18 -9.20 -5.69
CA THR A 196 0.36 -10.29 -6.53
C THR A 196 0.58 -9.86 -7.97
N HIS A 197 0.64 -8.54 -8.24
CA HIS A 197 0.91 -8.02 -9.58
C HIS A 197 2.24 -8.56 -10.12
N SER A 198 2.23 -9.14 -11.32
CA SER A 198 3.38 -9.89 -11.85
C SER A 198 4.66 -9.04 -11.95
N GLY A 199 4.54 -7.76 -12.34
CA GLY A 199 5.65 -6.83 -12.41
C GLY A 199 6.24 -6.51 -11.04
N LEU A 200 5.41 -6.33 -10.01
CA LEU A 200 5.84 -6.15 -8.62
C LEU A 200 6.65 -7.37 -8.15
N VAL A 201 6.07 -8.56 -8.32
CA VAL A 201 6.68 -9.84 -7.92
C VAL A 201 8.03 -10.06 -8.60
N LYS A 202 8.10 -9.84 -9.92
CA LYS A 202 9.34 -9.98 -10.70
C LYS A 202 10.40 -8.98 -10.27
N THR A 203 10.01 -7.74 -9.93
CA THR A 203 10.96 -6.73 -9.46
C THR A 203 11.56 -7.12 -8.13
N PHE A 204 10.76 -7.53 -7.14
CA PHE A 204 11.30 -8.03 -5.87
C PHE A 204 12.20 -9.25 -6.06
N ALA A 205 11.79 -10.22 -6.88
CA ALA A 205 12.62 -11.39 -7.17
C ALA A 205 13.95 -11.01 -7.84
N HIS A 206 13.97 -10.01 -8.73
CA HIS A 206 15.19 -9.49 -9.35
C HIS A 206 16.12 -8.86 -8.30
N LEU A 207 15.61 -7.95 -7.47
CA LEU A 207 16.40 -7.28 -6.43
C LEU A 207 16.96 -8.28 -5.41
N ILE A 208 16.21 -9.32 -5.05
CA ILE A 208 16.70 -10.39 -4.18
C ILE A 208 17.82 -11.18 -4.86
N LYS A 209 17.66 -11.55 -6.13
CA LYS A 209 18.72 -12.24 -6.90
C LYS A 209 19.99 -11.41 -6.99
N ASP A 210 19.87 -10.10 -7.21
CA ASP A 210 21.02 -9.20 -7.25
C ASP A 210 21.71 -9.11 -5.89
N LYS A 211 20.94 -9.01 -4.81
CA LYS A 211 21.50 -9.00 -3.45
C LYS A 211 22.17 -10.33 -3.08
N LEU A 212 21.64 -11.47 -3.54
CA LEU A 212 22.26 -12.78 -3.34
C LEU A 212 23.65 -12.90 -4.01
N LYS A 213 23.92 -12.17 -5.10
CA LYS A 213 25.25 -12.16 -5.76
C LYS A 213 26.36 -11.59 -4.87
N GLU A 214 26.00 -10.81 -3.85
CA GLU A 214 26.97 -10.25 -2.89
C GLU A 214 27.45 -11.27 -1.83
N TYR A 215 26.94 -12.49 -1.86
CA TYR A 215 27.37 -13.61 -1.00
C TYR A 215 28.19 -14.60 -1.81
N ASP A 216 29.08 -15.32 -1.13
CA ASP A 216 29.86 -16.39 -1.73
C ASP A 216 28.94 -17.47 -2.32
N GLU A 217 29.34 -18.00 -3.47
CA GLU A 217 28.53 -18.96 -4.23
C GLU A 217 28.10 -20.18 -3.41
N GLY A 218 29.00 -20.70 -2.57
CA GLY A 218 28.77 -21.89 -1.73
C GLY A 218 27.81 -21.68 -0.56
N VAL A 219 27.32 -20.43 -0.32
CA VAL A 219 26.38 -20.13 0.77
C VAL A 219 25.09 -19.48 0.29
N ARG A 220 24.99 -19.10 -0.99
CA ARG A 220 23.83 -18.35 -1.53
C ARG A 220 22.51 -19.04 -1.32
N ASP A 221 22.43 -20.35 -1.46
CA ASP A 221 21.25 -21.19 -1.26
C ASP A 221 20.83 -21.31 0.21
N LYS A 222 21.75 -20.98 1.13
CA LYS A 222 21.56 -21.01 2.59
C LYS A 222 21.21 -19.64 3.18
N VAL A 223 21.33 -18.58 2.39
CA VAL A 223 20.96 -17.22 2.84
C VAL A 223 19.47 -17.19 3.16
N ILE A 224 19.15 -16.71 4.37
CA ILE A 224 17.76 -16.62 4.84
C ILE A 224 17.13 -15.33 4.32
N LEU A 225 16.00 -15.44 3.62
CA LEU A 225 15.22 -14.28 3.18
C LEU A 225 14.20 -13.91 4.27
N LEU A 226 14.37 -12.77 4.93
CA LEU A 226 13.41 -12.22 5.86
C LEU A 226 12.58 -11.14 5.19
N PHE A 227 11.35 -11.48 4.82
CA PHE A 227 10.39 -10.52 4.29
C PHE A 227 9.82 -9.71 5.43
N SER A 228 10.19 -8.44 5.52
CA SER A 228 9.76 -7.52 6.57
C SER A 228 8.66 -6.60 6.07
N ALA A 229 7.58 -6.52 6.83
CA ALA A 229 6.44 -5.64 6.57
C ALA A 229 6.07 -4.89 7.86
N HIS A 230 5.45 -3.70 7.70
CA HIS A 230 4.95 -2.96 8.86
C HIS A 230 3.92 -3.81 9.62
N SER A 231 4.06 -3.90 10.94
CA SER A 231 3.11 -4.63 11.79
C SER A 231 1.79 -3.87 11.89
N LEU A 232 0.74 -4.57 12.32
CA LEU A 232 -0.56 -3.98 12.64
C LEU A 232 -0.98 -4.36 14.06
N PRO A 233 -1.69 -3.46 14.78
CA PRO A 233 -2.34 -3.81 16.03
C PRO A 233 -3.31 -4.98 15.83
N MET A 234 -3.30 -5.94 16.76
CA MET A 234 -4.22 -7.08 16.70
C MET A 234 -5.70 -6.67 16.70
N SER A 235 -6.02 -5.51 17.26
CA SER A 235 -7.38 -4.94 17.18
C SER A 235 -7.83 -4.62 15.75
N VAL A 236 -6.91 -4.28 14.86
CA VAL A 236 -7.16 -4.05 13.43
C VAL A 236 -7.32 -5.39 12.71
N VAL A 237 -6.41 -6.32 12.97
CA VAL A 237 -6.43 -7.67 12.38
C VAL A 237 -7.72 -8.41 12.77
N ASN A 238 -8.10 -8.37 14.04
CA ASN A 238 -9.29 -9.04 14.56
C ASN A 238 -10.60 -8.48 13.97
N ARG A 239 -10.59 -7.25 13.43
CA ARG A 239 -11.74 -6.73 12.69
C ARG A 239 -11.89 -7.32 11.27
N GLY A 240 -10.92 -8.12 10.84
CA GLY A 240 -10.92 -8.74 9.52
C GLY A 240 -10.19 -7.92 8.45
N ASP A 241 -9.17 -7.14 8.84
CA ASP A 241 -8.29 -6.46 7.88
C ASP A 241 -7.52 -7.49 7.04
N PRO A 242 -7.57 -7.43 5.71
CA PRO A 242 -6.96 -8.44 4.85
C PRO A 242 -5.42 -8.33 4.73
N TYR A 243 -4.81 -7.27 5.26
CA TYR A 243 -3.40 -6.96 5.09
C TYR A 243 -2.45 -8.14 5.36
N PRO A 244 -2.58 -8.90 6.48
CA PRO A 244 -1.65 -10.00 6.73
C PRO A 244 -1.73 -11.10 5.68
N ALA A 245 -2.93 -11.38 5.19
CA ALA A 245 -3.13 -12.37 4.13
C ALA A 245 -2.57 -11.90 2.78
N GLU A 246 -2.75 -10.63 2.44
CA GLU A 246 -2.23 -10.04 1.22
C GLU A 246 -0.70 -9.92 1.23
N VAL A 247 -0.09 -9.58 2.37
CA VAL A 247 1.38 -9.61 2.53
C VAL A 247 1.91 -11.03 2.34
N ALA A 248 1.28 -12.02 2.96
CA ALA A 248 1.66 -13.42 2.80
C ALA A 248 1.53 -13.88 1.33
N ALA A 249 0.50 -13.43 0.61
CA ALA A 249 0.33 -13.72 -0.81
C ALA A 249 1.45 -13.10 -1.67
N THR A 250 1.87 -11.86 -1.35
CA THR A 250 3.03 -11.23 -2.02
C THR A 250 4.30 -12.05 -1.79
N VAL A 251 4.58 -12.41 -0.54
CA VAL A 251 5.76 -13.23 -0.17
C VAL A 251 5.74 -14.57 -0.92
N TYR A 252 4.61 -15.27 -0.91
CA TYR A 252 4.47 -16.54 -1.61
C TYR A 252 4.71 -16.40 -3.11
N SER A 253 4.16 -15.35 -3.74
CA SER A 253 4.34 -15.07 -5.16
C SER A 253 5.80 -14.78 -5.51
N VAL A 254 6.51 -14.00 -4.70
CA VAL A 254 7.95 -13.72 -4.86
C VAL A 254 8.77 -15.00 -4.69
N MET A 255 8.48 -15.81 -3.67
CA MET A 255 9.18 -17.08 -3.48
C MET A 255 8.92 -18.09 -4.60
N SER A 256 7.71 -18.09 -5.16
CA SER A 256 7.38 -18.89 -6.36
C SER A 256 8.20 -18.43 -7.57
N GLU A 257 8.34 -17.14 -7.80
CA GLU A 257 9.20 -16.57 -8.87
C GLU A 257 10.69 -16.91 -8.65
N LEU A 258 11.12 -16.97 -7.39
CA LEU A 258 12.46 -17.44 -6.99
C LEU A 258 12.59 -18.97 -6.98
N LYS A 259 11.52 -19.72 -7.30
CA LYS A 259 11.48 -21.19 -7.28
C LYS A 259 11.86 -21.78 -5.91
N PHE A 260 11.56 -21.07 -4.83
CA PHE A 260 11.84 -21.47 -3.44
C PHE A 260 13.29 -21.89 -3.21
N THR A 261 14.24 -21.18 -3.82
CA THR A 261 15.68 -21.53 -3.76
C THR A 261 16.32 -21.27 -2.39
N ASN A 262 15.69 -20.50 -1.52
CA ASN A 262 16.23 -20.07 -0.24
C ASN A 262 15.25 -20.33 0.91
N PRO A 263 15.74 -20.60 2.14
CA PRO A 263 14.90 -20.56 3.33
C PRO A 263 14.34 -19.14 3.53
N TYR A 264 13.08 -19.01 3.93
CA TYR A 264 12.45 -17.70 4.09
C TYR A 264 11.48 -17.63 5.26
N ARG A 265 11.20 -16.41 5.69
CA ARG A 265 10.19 -16.14 6.73
C ARG A 265 9.61 -14.73 6.54
N LEU A 266 8.29 -14.60 6.76
CA LEU A 266 7.62 -13.32 6.95
C LEU A 266 7.80 -12.88 8.41
N VAL A 267 8.20 -11.61 8.58
CA VAL A 267 8.41 -10.95 9.88
C VAL A 267 7.79 -9.55 9.85
N TRP A 268 7.60 -8.96 11.02
CA TRP A 268 6.89 -7.72 11.19
C TRP A 268 7.74 -6.69 11.92
N GLN A 269 7.66 -5.41 11.51
CA GLN A 269 8.45 -4.30 12.07
C GLN A 269 7.56 -3.18 12.60
N SER A 270 8.18 -2.20 13.26
CA SER A 270 7.55 -0.93 13.64
C SER A 270 6.41 -1.06 14.66
N GLN A 271 6.46 -2.02 15.57
CA GLN A 271 5.51 -2.12 16.69
C GLN A 271 5.60 -0.88 17.58
N VAL A 272 4.45 -0.28 17.92
CA VAL A 272 4.37 0.91 18.77
C VAL A 272 3.48 0.65 19.99
N GLY A 273 4.01 0.99 21.18
CA GLY A 273 3.28 0.89 22.43
C GLY A 273 3.12 -0.54 22.96
N PRO A 274 2.39 -0.71 24.08
CA PRO A 274 2.30 -1.98 24.81
C PRO A 274 1.21 -2.92 24.33
N SER A 275 0.35 -2.50 23.39
CA SER A 275 -0.73 -3.35 22.88
C SER A 275 -0.18 -4.51 22.05
N ALA A 276 -0.99 -5.55 21.86
CA ALA A 276 -0.62 -6.68 21.01
C ALA A 276 -0.64 -6.28 19.53
N TRP A 277 0.43 -6.64 18.81
CA TRP A 277 0.61 -6.42 17.38
C TRP A 277 0.92 -7.75 16.69
N LEU A 278 0.87 -7.77 15.35
CA LEU A 278 1.36 -8.90 14.57
C LEU A 278 2.83 -9.20 14.91
N GLY A 279 3.18 -10.47 15.07
CA GLY A 279 4.52 -11.00 15.33
C GLY A 279 4.83 -12.14 14.36
N ALA A 280 6.06 -12.63 14.23
CA ALA A 280 7.27 -12.31 14.99
C ALA A 280 7.89 -10.98 14.55
N GLN A 281 8.47 -10.26 15.53
CA GLN A 281 9.14 -8.98 15.23
C GLN A 281 10.47 -9.22 14.48
N THR A 282 10.78 -8.31 13.55
CA THR A 282 11.99 -8.40 12.70
C THR A 282 13.27 -8.39 13.52
N SER A 283 13.41 -7.44 14.45
CA SER A 283 14.59 -7.32 15.31
C SER A 283 14.83 -8.56 16.18
N ASP A 284 13.77 -9.08 16.82
CA ASP A 284 13.86 -10.26 17.70
C ASP A 284 14.17 -11.53 16.90
N THR A 285 13.61 -11.62 15.70
CA THR A 285 13.89 -12.75 14.80
C THR A 285 15.35 -12.76 14.38
N ILE A 286 15.91 -11.63 14.00
CA ILE A 286 17.33 -11.51 13.62
C ILE A 286 18.22 -11.86 14.80
N LYS A 287 17.99 -11.28 15.99
CA LYS A 287 18.75 -11.62 17.21
C LYS A 287 18.73 -13.12 17.51
N SER A 288 17.55 -13.75 17.33
CA SER A 288 17.41 -15.20 17.54
C SER A 288 18.17 -16.03 16.50
N LEU A 289 18.17 -15.61 15.22
CA LEU A 289 18.91 -16.28 14.15
C LEU A 289 20.42 -16.16 14.36
N VAL A 290 20.92 -14.96 14.66
CA VAL A 290 22.34 -14.71 14.94
C VAL A 290 22.81 -15.56 16.14
N LYS A 291 22.02 -15.63 17.21
CA LYS A 291 22.32 -16.49 18.38
C LYS A 291 22.44 -17.97 18.02
N LYS A 292 21.78 -18.41 16.94
CA LYS A 292 21.87 -19.80 16.41
C LYS A 292 22.96 -19.96 15.35
N GLY A 293 23.82 -18.96 15.12
CA GLY A 293 24.90 -18.99 14.13
C GLY A 293 24.43 -18.72 12.69
N GLN A 294 23.18 -18.30 12.50
CA GLN A 294 22.65 -17.92 11.18
C GLN A 294 22.95 -16.44 10.93
N THR A 295 24.01 -16.17 10.17
CA THR A 295 24.54 -14.83 9.96
C THR A 295 24.34 -14.29 8.55
N ASN A 296 23.97 -15.14 7.58
CA ASN A 296 23.71 -14.74 6.20
C ASN A 296 22.19 -14.53 6.00
N ILE A 297 21.77 -13.28 6.03
CA ILE A 297 20.36 -12.89 6.01
C ILE A 297 20.15 -11.73 5.04
N ILE A 298 19.14 -11.82 4.20
CA ILE A 298 18.64 -10.68 3.41
C ILE A 298 17.30 -10.22 3.97
N LEU A 299 17.23 -8.97 4.41
CA LEU A 299 15.98 -8.28 4.72
C LEU A 299 15.34 -7.78 3.43
N VAL A 300 14.08 -8.10 3.21
CA VAL A 300 13.31 -7.66 2.05
C VAL A 300 12.13 -6.82 2.52
N PRO A 301 12.09 -5.50 2.25
CA PRO A 301 11.01 -4.60 2.66
C PRO A 301 9.77 -4.77 1.78
N ILE A 302 9.07 -5.91 1.95
CA ILE A 302 8.09 -6.45 0.98
C ILE A 302 6.80 -5.61 0.84
N ALA A 303 6.48 -4.78 1.81
CA ALA A 303 5.25 -3.98 1.82
C ALA A 303 5.48 -2.50 1.42
N PHE A 304 6.69 -2.16 0.98
CA PHE A 304 7.08 -0.79 0.69
C PHE A 304 7.48 -0.61 -0.78
N THR A 305 7.04 0.49 -1.38
CA THR A 305 7.33 0.81 -2.79
C THR A 305 8.49 1.79 -2.98
N SER A 306 9.01 2.34 -1.89
CA SER A 306 10.16 3.25 -1.91
C SER A 306 10.86 3.32 -0.56
N ASP A 307 12.08 3.84 -0.55
CA ASP A 307 12.79 4.15 0.69
C ASP A 307 12.12 5.28 1.46
N HIS A 308 12.15 5.14 2.77
CA HIS A 308 11.64 6.08 3.77
C HIS A 308 12.25 5.76 5.14
N ILE A 309 11.77 6.38 6.21
CA ILE A 309 12.35 6.22 7.54
C ILE A 309 12.35 4.76 8.03
N GLU A 310 11.33 3.97 7.70
CA GLU A 310 11.20 2.57 8.13
C GLU A 310 12.16 1.62 7.39
N THR A 311 12.70 2.00 6.23
CA THR A 311 13.75 1.26 5.53
C THR A 311 15.13 1.78 5.88
N LEU A 312 15.36 3.09 5.77
CA LEU A 312 16.68 3.69 5.91
C LEU A 312 17.13 3.81 7.38
N HIS A 313 16.21 4.14 8.28
CA HIS A 313 16.55 4.24 9.70
C HIS A 313 16.30 2.91 10.42
N GLU A 314 15.07 2.40 10.42
CA GLU A 314 14.73 1.22 11.22
C GLU A 314 15.45 -0.05 10.73
N LEU A 315 15.41 -0.35 9.41
CA LEU A 315 16.08 -1.56 8.92
C LEU A 315 17.60 -1.39 8.83
N ASP A 316 18.10 -0.31 8.21
CA ASP A 316 19.53 -0.17 7.93
C ASP A 316 20.33 0.25 9.17
N LEU A 317 19.86 1.26 9.93
CA LEU A 317 20.59 1.80 11.08
C LEU A 317 20.26 1.09 12.39
N GLU A 318 18.99 0.95 12.76
CA GLU A 318 18.63 0.34 14.04
C GLU A 318 18.77 -1.19 14.03
N ILE A 319 18.39 -1.87 12.93
CA ILE A 319 18.39 -3.34 12.92
C ILE A 319 19.72 -3.88 12.38
N ILE A 320 20.12 -3.54 11.15
CA ILE A 320 21.29 -4.14 10.50
C ILE A 320 22.58 -3.67 11.16
N LYS A 321 22.79 -2.36 11.25
CA LYS A 321 24.04 -1.78 11.76
C LYS A 321 24.30 -2.14 13.23
N GLU A 322 23.25 -2.21 14.06
CA GLU A 322 23.40 -2.57 15.47
C GLU A 322 23.82 -4.04 15.68
N THR A 323 23.48 -4.95 14.75
CA THR A 323 23.90 -6.36 14.87
C THR A 323 25.40 -6.54 14.74
N LYS A 324 26.09 -5.62 14.03
CA LYS A 324 27.52 -5.72 13.66
C LYS A 324 27.87 -7.03 12.92
N VAL A 325 26.91 -7.61 12.21
CA VAL A 325 27.04 -8.85 11.44
C VAL A 325 27.07 -8.51 9.95
N GLU A 326 28.21 -8.63 9.31
CA GLU A 326 28.40 -8.26 7.88
C GLU A 326 27.54 -9.06 6.92
N GLY A 327 27.19 -10.28 7.27
CA GLY A 327 26.35 -11.15 6.45
C GLY A 327 24.84 -10.80 6.48
N ILE A 328 24.44 -9.75 7.22
CA ILE A 328 23.05 -9.26 7.22
C ILE A 328 22.97 -8.04 6.29
N LYS A 329 22.17 -8.15 5.23
CA LYS A 329 22.01 -7.11 4.21
C LYS A 329 20.55 -6.84 3.95
N ARG A 330 20.22 -5.69 3.38
CA ARG A 330 18.88 -5.38 2.88
C ARG A 330 18.87 -5.43 1.36
N ALA A 331 17.85 -6.07 0.77
CA ALA A 331 17.55 -5.91 -0.65
C ALA A 331 17.13 -4.47 -0.93
N GLU A 332 17.54 -3.93 -2.08
CA GLU A 332 17.16 -2.58 -2.46
C GLU A 332 15.63 -2.39 -2.48
N SER A 333 15.18 -1.20 -2.14
CA SER A 333 13.79 -0.81 -2.31
C SER A 333 13.45 -0.60 -3.78
N LEU A 334 12.17 -0.69 -4.12
CA LEU A 334 11.70 -0.59 -5.52
C LEU A 334 12.04 0.76 -6.15
N ASN A 335 11.87 1.85 -5.41
CA ASN A 335 12.26 3.23 -5.78
C ASN A 335 11.94 3.58 -7.24
N GLY A 336 12.98 3.87 -8.03
CA GLY A 336 12.91 4.19 -9.45
C GLY A 336 13.35 3.04 -10.35
N HIS A 337 13.31 1.78 -9.87
CA HIS A 337 13.75 0.63 -10.67
C HIS A 337 12.92 0.50 -11.96
N PRO A 338 13.53 0.38 -13.15
CA PRO A 338 12.78 0.37 -14.43
C PRO A 338 11.67 -0.67 -14.49
N MET A 339 11.93 -1.90 -14.04
CA MET A 339 10.89 -2.95 -13.99
C MET A 339 9.72 -2.58 -13.08
N PHE A 340 9.98 -1.83 -12.01
CA PHE A 340 8.92 -1.36 -11.12
C PHE A 340 8.08 -0.24 -11.75
N LEU A 341 8.72 0.69 -12.47
CA LEU A 341 8.03 1.73 -13.22
C LEU A 341 7.15 1.14 -14.34
N ASP A 342 7.65 0.11 -15.01
CA ASP A 342 6.86 -0.65 -15.99
C ASP A 342 5.67 -1.36 -15.33
N ALA A 343 5.87 -1.93 -14.12
CA ALA A 343 4.80 -2.56 -13.35
C ALA A 343 3.70 -1.58 -12.93
N LEU A 344 4.05 -0.35 -12.54
CA LEU A 344 3.09 0.70 -12.23
C LEU A 344 2.26 1.08 -13.47
N ALA A 345 2.93 1.27 -14.62
CA ALA A 345 2.26 1.60 -15.87
C ALA A 345 1.35 0.46 -16.35
N ASP A 346 1.80 -0.80 -16.23
CA ASP A 346 1.00 -1.98 -16.57
C ASP A 346 -0.24 -2.12 -15.69
N ALA A 347 -0.10 -1.87 -14.39
CA ALA A 347 -1.24 -1.89 -13.46
C ALA A 347 -2.32 -0.88 -13.85
N VAL A 348 -1.93 0.35 -14.19
CA VAL A 348 -2.85 1.40 -14.65
C VAL A 348 -3.43 1.08 -16.03
N HIS A 349 -2.60 0.62 -16.97
CA HIS A 349 -3.06 0.21 -18.30
C HIS A 349 -4.12 -0.90 -18.23
N ASN A 350 -3.87 -1.95 -17.44
CA ASN A 350 -4.81 -3.04 -17.25
C ASN A 350 -6.12 -2.58 -16.58
N HIS A 351 -6.03 -1.63 -15.63
CA HIS A 351 -7.18 -1.02 -15.01
C HIS A 351 -8.03 -0.20 -16.01
N LEU A 352 -7.39 0.63 -16.84
CA LEU A 352 -8.06 1.45 -17.87
C LEU A 352 -8.76 0.61 -18.95
N ARG A 353 -8.21 -0.56 -19.28
CA ARG A 353 -8.84 -1.52 -20.22
C ARG A 353 -9.97 -2.32 -19.61
N GLY A 354 -10.01 -2.42 -18.28
CA GLY A 354 -11.09 -3.08 -17.55
C GLY A 354 -12.34 -2.22 -17.48
N ALA A 355 -13.50 -2.88 -17.34
CA ALA A 355 -14.78 -2.19 -17.10
C ALA A 355 -15.03 -1.90 -15.61
N ALA A 356 -14.15 -2.41 -14.72
CA ALA A 356 -14.34 -2.31 -13.28
C ALA A 356 -13.74 -1.00 -12.74
N VAL A 357 -14.53 -0.27 -11.95
CA VAL A 357 -14.07 0.96 -11.30
C VAL A 357 -13.16 0.71 -10.09
N ALA A 358 -13.14 -0.50 -9.55
CA ALA A 358 -12.28 -0.95 -8.45
C ALA A 358 -12.15 -2.47 -8.47
N SER A 359 -11.32 -3.05 -7.57
CA SER A 359 -11.23 -4.49 -7.42
C SER A 359 -12.55 -5.11 -6.93
N ASN A 360 -12.77 -6.40 -7.23
CA ASN A 360 -13.95 -7.13 -6.73
C ASN A 360 -14.02 -7.21 -5.20
N GLN A 361 -12.91 -6.98 -4.52
CA GLN A 361 -12.84 -6.99 -3.06
C GLN A 361 -13.14 -5.61 -2.45
N TYR A 362 -13.04 -4.54 -3.23
CA TYR A 362 -13.23 -3.17 -2.74
C TYR A 362 -14.60 -2.94 -2.07
N PRO A 363 -15.73 -3.48 -2.58
CA PRO A 363 -17.02 -3.34 -1.93
C PRO A 363 -17.14 -4.03 -0.57
N MET A 364 -16.25 -4.99 -0.28
CA MET A 364 -16.33 -5.78 0.94
C MET A 364 -15.90 -4.96 2.16
N GLN A 365 -16.79 -4.88 3.13
CA GLN A 365 -16.45 -4.30 4.43
C GLN A 365 -15.73 -5.33 5.30
N CYS A 366 -14.78 -4.88 6.15
CA CYS A 366 -14.17 -5.75 7.15
C CYS A 366 -15.28 -6.33 8.06
N PRO A 367 -15.37 -7.65 8.27
CA PRO A 367 -16.54 -8.31 8.88
C PRO A 367 -16.96 -7.76 10.25
N MET A 368 -16.00 -7.28 11.04
CA MET A 368 -16.26 -6.73 12.38
C MET A 368 -16.03 -5.21 12.46
N CYS A 369 -16.01 -4.51 11.33
CA CYS A 369 -15.86 -3.06 11.29
C CYS A 369 -17.21 -2.38 11.46
N THR A 370 -17.27 -1.36 12.32
CA THR A 370 -18.46 -0.55 12.60
C THR A 370 -18.36 0.89 12.09
N LYS A 371 -17.33 1.22 11.30
CA LYS A 371 -17.11 2.59 10.81
C LYS A 371 -17.91 2.86 9.54
N ASP A 372 -18.82 3.80 9.60
CA ASP A 372 -19.67 4.20 8.46
C ASP A 372 -18.89 4.92 7.36
N VAL A 373 -17.84 5.66 7.72
CA VAL A 373 -17.02 6.44 6.76
C VAL A 373 -16.49 5.57 5.62
N CYS A 374 -16.10 4.33 5.89
CA CYS A 374 -15.62 3.42 4.85
C CYS A 374 -16.74 3.00 3.88
N THR A 375 -17.98 2.87 4.36
CA THR A 375 -19.14 2.54 3.52
C THR A 375 -19.48 3.70 2.59
N GLU A 376 -19.49 4.92 3.10
CA GLU A 376 -19.75 6.12 2.30
C GLU A 376 -18.68 6.36 1.23
N SER A 377 -17.40 6.22 1.61
CA SER A 377 -16.29 6.33 0.70
C SER A 377 -16.34 5.29 -0.44
N ARG A 378 -16.61 4.02 -0.10
CA ARG A 378 -16.78 2.95 -1.11
C ARG A 378 -17.94 3.23 -2.05
N ASN A 379 -19.09 3.61 -1.53
CA ASN A 379 -20.27 3.94 -2.34
C ASN A 379 -19.94 5.08 -3.32
N PHE A 380 -19.25 6.12 -2.85
CA PHE A 380 -18.82 7.22 -3.72
C PHE A 380 -18.00 6.73 -4.91
N PHE A 381 -16.96 5.93 -4.68
CA PHE A 381 -16.10 5.44 -5.78
C PHE A 381 -16.77 4.40 -6.67
N LEU A 382 -17.71 3.61 -6.14
CA LEU A 382 -18.42 2.59 -6.92
C LEU A 382 -19.55 3.14 -7.78
N THR A 383 -19.96 4.38 -7.55
CA THR A 383 -21.09 5.04 -8.28
C THR A 383 -20.61 6.10 -9.27
N GLN A 384 -19.33 6.14 -9.62
CA GLN A 384 -18.72 7.14 -10.53
C GLN A 384 -19.08 7.00 -12.02
#